data_ceb101f880dc51522794b73a20bbf6a7
#
_entry.id   ceb101f880dc51522794b73a20bbf6a7
#
_cell.length_a   1.000
_cell.length_b   1.000
_cell.length_c   1.000
_cell.angle_alpha   90.00
_cell.angle_beta   90.00
_cell.angle_gamma   90.00
#
_symmetry.space_group_name_H-M   'P 1'
#
loop_
_entity.id
_entity.type
_entity.pdbx_description
1 polymer ?
#
loop_
_entity_poly.entity_id
_entity_poly.type
_entity_poly.pdbx_seq_one_letter_code
_entity_poly.pdbx_strand_id
1 'polypeptide(L)'
;MAVSAGSELDLGVWTVTEDKVRQYLNAVGDEQPAYFDLAMAPPLALSAWSLGALLDQLALPPGAIHSLQELETYRGVRFGEEIRASAYVTSPRQRGNLKFLSAGYTLTDGAGEQVQSGKSTVLVVDSAEEESGGTKSPQPPITKEGDSGNGGDRYGSMPRVSRTISQERLNAYAQASGDGNPLHLDAEFAANTPFGAIIAHGMLTLAFIGEMMTAALGQAWLETGAIAARFKGAAYLGDDVESWGRKTGDNDSRVEYSVGVWNPASGQDLITGSATARSALA
;
A
#
# COMPACT_ATOMS: atom_id res chain seq x y z
N MET A 1 -16.46 -19.73 5.17
CA MET A 1 -16.97 -20.00 3.80
C MET A 1 -16.03 -19.32 2.82
N ALA A 2 -15.58 -20.02 1.79
CA ALA A 2 -14.73 -19.37 0.79
C ALA A 2 -15.54 -18.29 0.05
N VAL A 3 -15.04 -17.05 0.04
CA VAL A 3 -15.67 -15.95 -0.68
C VAL A 3 -15.60 -16.25 -2.18
N SER A 4 -16.75 -16.30 -2.84
CA SER A 4 -16.81 -16.59 -4.28
C SER A 4 -16.55 -15.32 -5.11
N ALA A 5 -16.01 -15.51 -6.32
CA ALA A 5 -15.87 -14.41 -7.26
C ALA A 5 -17.23 -13.77 -7.56
N GLY A 6 -17.26 -12.44 -7.62
CA GLY A 6 -18.49 -11.65 -7.81
C GLY A 6 -19.26 -11.36 -6.52
N SER A 7 -18.79 -11.86 -5.36
CA SER A 7 -19.38 -11.52 -4.06
C SER A 7 -19.08 -10.07 -3.70
N GLU A 8 -20.12 -9.37 -3.26
CA GLU A 8 -19.98 -8.10 -2.55
C GLU A 8 -19.83 -8.39 -1.06
N LEU A 9 -18.89 -7.69 -0.42
CA LEU A 9 -18.56 -7.79 0.99
C LEU A 9 -18.85 -6.46 1.66
N ASP A 10 -19.57 -6.49 2.77
CA ASP A 10 -19.67 -5.33 3.68
C ASP A 10 -18.44 -5.35 4.61
N LEU A 11 -17.54 -4.40 4.44
CA LEU A 11 -16.34 -4.24 5.26
C LEU A 11 -16.62 -3.46 6.55
N GLY A 12 -17.84 -2.98 6.73
CA GLY A 12 -18.28 -2.26 7.92
C GLY A 12 -18.38 -0.75 7.76
N VAL A 13 -18.67 -0.12 8.89
CA VAL A 13 -18.80 1.34 9.00
C VAL A 13 -17.80 1.83 10.04
N TRP A 14 -17.09 2.90 9.72
CA TRP A 14 -16.06 3.47 10.60
C TRP A 14 -16.27 4.96 10.82
N THR A 15 -16.11 5.41 12.04
CA THR A 15 -15.88 6.83 12.30
C THR A 15 -14.39 7.11 12.13
N VAL A 16 -14.05 8.07 11.29
CA VAL A 16 -12.67 8.53 11.05
C VAL A 16 -12.29 9.49 12.19
N THR A 17 -11.89 8.93 13.34
CA THR A 17 -11.50 9.75 14.48
C THR A 17 -10.07 10.26 14.34
N GLU A 18 -9.79 11.42 14.95
CA GLU A 18 -8.43 11.97 15.03
C GLU A 18 -7.47 10.96 15.66
N ASP A 19 -7.89 10.26 16.72
CA ASP A 19 -7.06 9.26 17.41
C ASP A 19 -6.68 8.09 16.49
N LYS A 20 -7.61 7.60 15.69
CA LYS A 20 -7.34 6.53 14.72
C LYS A 20 -6.35 6.98 13.64
N VAL A 21 -6.50 8.21 13.16
CA VAL A 21 -5.55 8.81 12.21
C VAL A 21 -4.19 8.97 12.87
N ARG A 22 -4.12 9.48 14.10
CA ARG A 22 -2.88 9.64 14.86
C ARG A 22 -2.15 8.31 15.08
N GLN A 23 -2.89 7.25 15.41
CA GLN A 23 -2.31 5.90 15.54
C GLN A 23 -1.67 5.42 14.24
N TYR A 24 -2.36 5.62 13.11
CA TYR A 24 -1.81 5.27 11.81
C TYR A 24 -0.57 6.10 11.47
N LEU A 25 -0.61 7.42 11.63
CA LEU A 25 0.50 8.32 11.34
C LEU A 25 1.73 8.00 12.22
N ASN A 26 1.53 7.72 13.51
CA ASN A 26 2.61 7.31 14.40
C ASN A 26 3.24 5.99 13.94
N ALA A 27 2.45 5.03 13.50
CA ALA A 27 2.93 3.73 13.03
C ALA A 27 3.77 3.86 11.75
N VAL A 28 3.38 4.73 10.82
CA VAL A 28 4.15 4.98 9.58
C VAL A 28 5.27 6.01 9.79
N GLY A 29 5.22 6.79 10.90
CA GLY A 29 6.18 7.84 11.22
C GLY A 29 5.98 9.11 10.39
N ASP A 30 4.76 9.37 9.94
CA ASP A 30 4.41 10.56 9.16
C ASP A 30 4.00 11.69 10.12
N GLU A 31 4.74 12.79 10.08
CA GLU A 31 4.56 13.96 10.94
C GLU A 31 4.06 15.18 10.17
N GLN A 32 3.51 15.00 8.95
CA GLN A 32 3.02 16.13 8.16
C GLN A 32 1.88 16.86 8.87
N PRO A 33 1.99 18.16 9.12
CA PRO A 33 0.95 18.92 9.87
C PRO A 33 -0.36 19.04 9.10
N ALA A 34 -0.33 18.94 7.78
CA ALA A 34 -1.48 19.11 6.91
C ALA A 34 -2.70 18.26 7.30
N TYR A 35 -2.50 17.06 7.86
CA TYR A 35 -3.59 16.19 8.28
C TYR A 35 -4.42 16.84 9.43
N PHE A 36 -3.74 17.45 10.38
CA PHE A 36 -4.38 18.09 11.54
C PHE A 36 -4.84 19.51 11.23
N ASP A 37 -4.05 20.28 10.47
CA ASP A 37 -4.41 21.64 10.06
C ASP A 37 -5.70 21.65 9.21
N LEU A 38 -5.90 20.62 8.38
CA LEU A 38 -7.07 20.45 7.53
C LEU A 38 -8.13 19.54 8.16
N ALA A 39 -7.84 18.90 9.30
CA ALA A 39 -8.67 17.89 9.95
C ALA A 39 -9.07 16.76 8.98
N MET A 40 -8.14 16.26 8.16
CA MET A 40 -8.37 15.25 7.12
C MET A 40 -7.53 14.00 7.35
N ALA A 41 -8.12 12.85 7.03
CA ALA A 41 -7.40 11.57 7.05
C ALA A 41 -6.48 11.43 5.83
N PRO A 42 -5.30 10.78 5.99
CA PRO A 42 -4.47 10.37 4.87
C PRO A 42 -5.23 9.40 3.94
N PRO A 43 -5.22 9.57 2.61
CA PRO A 43 -5.88 8.64 1.69
C PRO A 43 -5.42 7.19 1.85
N LEU A 44 -4.12 6.99 2.14
CA LEU A 44 -3.56 5.65 2.34
C LEU A 44 -3.94 5.01 3.69
N ALA A 45 -4.33 5.80 4.70
CA ALA A 45 -4.90 5.24 5.94
C ALA A 45 -6.25 4.59 5.67
N LEU A 46 -7.13 5.26 4.93
CA LEU A 46 -8.44 4.74 4.53
C LEU A 46 -8.29 3.43 3.72
N SER A 47 -7.33 3.43 2.78
CA SER A 47 -7.00 2.24 1.98
C SER A 47 -6.44 1.09 2.84
N ALA A 48 -5.58 1.38 3.82
CA ALA A 48 -5.01 0.38 4.72
C ALA A 48 -6.09 -0.26 5.61
N TRP A 49 -7.01 0.53 6.17
CA TRP A 49 -8.13 0.01 6.97
C TRP A 49 -9.09 -0.84 6.13
N SER A 50 -9.33 -0.43 4.88
CA SER A 50 -10.14 -1.22 3.94
C SER A 50 -9.49 -2.56 3.63
N LEU A 51 -8.18 -2.55 3.40
CA LEU A 51 -7.42 -3.78 3.14
C LEU A 51 -7.40 -4.69 4.38
N GLY A 52 -7.15 -4.16 5.57
CA GLY A 52 -7.17 -4.93 6.82
C GLY A 52 -8.52 -5.63 7.02
N ALA A 53 -9.63 -4.90 6.88
CA ALA A 53 -10.98 -5.47 6.99
C ALA A 53 -11.28 -6.51 5.89
N LEU A 54 -10.75 -6.30 4.68
CA LEU A 54 -10.89 -7.24 3.57
C LEU A 54 -10.10 -8.53 3.83
N LEU A 55 -8.85 -8.43 4.30
CA LEU A 55 -8.00 -9.58 4.60
C LEU A 55 -8.60 -10.45 5.70
N ASP A 56 -9.18 -9.84 6.72
CA ASP A 56 -9.88 -10.54 7.81
C ASP A 56 -11.07 -11.37 7.28
N GLN A 57 -11.86 -10.80 6.35
CA GLN A 57 -13.00 -11.52 5.75
C GLN A 57 -12.59 -12.58 4.72
N LEU A 58 -11.51 -12.34 3.97
CA LEU A 58 -11.03 -13.29 2.97
C LEU A 58 -10.38 -14.53 3.59
N ALA A 59 -9.94 -14.45 4.85
CA ALA A 59 -9.22 -15.53 5.54
C ALA A 59 -8.14 -16.16 4.63
N LEU A 60 -7.31 -15.31 4.04
CA LEU A 60 -6.25 -15.76 3.14
C LEU A 60 -5.24 -16.63 3.88
N PRO A 61 -4.60 -17.59 3.20
CA PRO A 61 -3.53 -18.35 3.82
C PRO A 61 -2.42 -17.39 4.29
N PRO A 62 -1.82 -17.66 5.46
CA PRO A 62 -0.68 -16.90 5.94
C PRO A 62 0.43 -16.81 4.88
N GLY A 63 1.10 -15.67 4.78
CA GLY A 63 2.15 -15.46 3.78
C GLY A 63 1.66 -14.97 2.42
N ALA A 64 0.37 -14.62 2.28
CA ALA A 64 -0.12 -13.91 1.09
C ALA A 64 0.62 -12.58 0.91
N ILE A 65 1.02 -12.27 -0.33
CA ILE A 65 1.90 -11.15 -0.66
C ILE A 65 1.13 -10.08 -1.43
N HIS A 66 1.19 -8.85 -0.99
CA HIS A 66 0.62 -7.73 -1.72
C HIS A 66 1.44 -7.43 -2.98
N SER A 67 0.84 -7.43 -4.16
CA SER A 67 1.52 -7.27 -5.46
C SER A 67 1.16 -5.98 -6.20
N LEU A 68 -0.05 -5.45 -5.97
CA LEU A 68 -0.53 -4.22 -6.59
C LEU A 68 -1.51 -3.51 -5.66
N GLN A 69 -1.39 -2.19 -5.60
CA GLN A 69 -2.37 -1.30 -4.97
C GLN A 69 -2.71 -0.14 -5.90
N GLU A 70 -4.00 0.06 -6.08
CA GLU A 70 -4.56 1.24 -6.73
C GLU A 70 -5.50 1.94 -5.75
N LEU A 71 -5.53 3.25 -5.74
CA LEU A 71 -6.56 4.05 -5.08
C LEU A 71 -6.81 5.35 -5.85
N GLU A 72 -8.02 5.85 -5.72
CA GLU A 72 -8.43 7.16 -6.21
C GLU A 72 -9.32 7.84 -5.16
N THR A 73 -8.94 9.06 -4.77
CA THR A 73 -9.69 9.90 -3.83
C THR A 73 -10.54 10.89 -4.61
N TYR A 74 -11.82 10.92 -4.33
CA TYR A 74 -12.79 11.83 -4.98
C TYR A 74 -13.03 13.10 -4.16
N ARG A 75 -12.90 12.99 -2.85
CA ARG A 75 -12.84 14.10 -1.89
C ARG A 75 -12.08 13.72 -0.62
N GLY A 76 -11.58 14.69 0.10
CA GLY A 76 -11.01 14.49 1.43
C GLY A 76 -12.06 14.01 2.43
N VAL A 77 -11.64 13.14 3.35
CA VAL A 77 -12.46 12.67 4.47
C VAL A 77 -12.00 13.34 5.74
N ARG A 78 -12.93 14.05 6.42
CA ARG A 78 -12.62 14.82 7.63
C ARG A 78 -12.72 13.97 8.89
N PHE A 79 -12.05 14.43 9.94
CA PHE A 79 -12.22 13.83 11.26
C PHE A 79 -13.66 13.94 11.72
N GLY A 80 -14.18 12.86 12.31
CA GLY A 80 -15.56 12.74 12.75
C GLY A 80 -16.52 12.21 11.70
N GLU A 81 -16.15 12.15 10.42
CA GLU A 81 -17.00 11.56 9.40
C GLU A 81 -17.15 10.05 9.57
N GLU A 82 -18.36 9.57 9.30
CA GLU A 82 -18.67 8.14 9.20
C GLU A 82 -18.54 7.70 7.76
N ILE A 83 -17.76 6.64 7.54
CA ILE A 83 -17.49 6.05 6.23
C ILE A 83 -17.93 4.60 6.23
N ARG A 84 -18.73 4.22 5.23
CA ARG A 84 -19.06 2.83 4.93
C ARG A 84 -18.10 2.29 3.90
N ALA A 85 -17.56 1.10 4.16
CA ALA A 85 -16.69 0.38 3.25
C ALA A 85 -17.37 -0.87 2.70
N SER A 86 -17.26 -1.08 1.42
CA SER A 86 -17.63 -2.31 0.73
C SER A 86 -16.53 -2.78 -0.20
N ALA A 87 -16.50 -4.07 -0.52
CA ALA A 87 -15.56 -4.63 -1.47
C ALA A 87 -16.25 -5.64 -2.40
N TYR A 88 -15.64 -5.86 -3.55
CA TYR A 88 -16.01 -6.94 -4.46
C TYR A 88 -14.78 -7.74 -4.84
N VAL A 89 -14.90 -9.06 -4.85
CA VAL A 89 -13.80 -9.98 -5.17
C VAL A 89 -13.92 -10.40 -6.63
N THR A 90 -12.85 -10.23 -7.40
CA THR A 90 -12.81 -10.68 -8.79
C THR A 90 -12.41 -12.15 -8.88
N SER A 91 -12.72 -12.79 -10.04
CA SER A 91 -12.27 -14.16 -10.28
C SER A 91 -10.76 -14.27 -10.15
N PRO A 92 -10.26 -15.23 -9.35
CA PRO A 92 -8.83 -15.48 -9.24
C PRO A 92 -8.20 -15.75 -10.61
N ARG A 93 -7.00 -15.23 -10.82
CA ARG A 93 -6.18 -15.56 -11.99
C ARG A 93 -5.05 -16.46 -11.54
N GLN A 94 -4.83 -17.55 -12.27
CA GLN A 94 -3.72 -18.47 -12.00
C GLN A 94 -2.67 -18.40 -13.10
N ARG A 95 -1.41 -18.41 -12.69
CA ARG A 95 -0.25 -18.46 -13.59
C ARG A 95 0.81 -19.37 -12.97
N GLY A 96 0.91 -20.60 -13.46
CA GLY A 96 1.69 -21.66 -12.79
C GLY A 96 1.13 -21.93 -11.39
N ASN A 97 1.99 -22.01 -10.40
CA ASN A 97 1.63 -22.17 -8.98
C ASN A 97 1.23 -20.85 -8.28
N LEU A 98 1.15 -19.75 -9.01
CA LEU A 98 0.80 -18.45 -8.46
C LEU A 98 -0.67 -18.14 -8.71
N LYS A 99 -1.40 -17.86 -7.63
CA LYS A 99 -2.80 -17.45 -7.65
C LYS A 99 -2.91 -15.98 -7.29
N PHE A 100 -3.42 -15.17 -8.21
CA PHE A 100 -3.65 -13.74 -8.02
C PHE A 100 -5.10 -13.52 -7.61
N LEU A 101 -5.30 -12.98 -6.44
CA LEU A 101 -6.59 -12.57 -5.91
C LEU A 101 -6.67 -11.06 -5.95
N SER A 102 -7.66 -10.52 -6.66
CA SER A 102 -7.89 -9.08 -6.72
C SER A 102 -9.25 -8.75 -6.12
N ALA A 103 -9.27 -7.70 -5.31
CA ALA A 103 -10.50 -7.13 -4.78
C ALA A 103 -10.49 -5.62 -4.98
N GLY A 104 -11.60 -5.09 -5.47
CA GLY A 104 -11.87 -3.66 -5.45
C GLY A 104 -12.63 -3.30 -4.17
N TYR A 105 -12.41 -2.10 -3.65
CA TYR A 105 -13.16 -1.55 -2.53
C TYR A 105 -13.70 -0.17 -2.88
N THR A 106 -14.79 0.20 -2.23
CA THR A 106 -15.43 1.50 -2.34
C THR A 106 -15.74 2.02 -0.94
N LEU A 107 -15.40 3.29 -0.70
CA LEU A 107 -15.76 4.02 0.50
C LEU A 107 -16.79 5.07 0.15
N THR A 108 -17.89 5.09 0.91
CA THR A 108 -18.96 6.07 0.77
C THR A 108 -19.18 6.79 2.11
N ASP A 109 -19.64 8.02 2.05
CA ASP A 109 -20.06 8.78 3.23
C ASP A 109 -21.48 8.43 3.69
N GLY A 110 -21.97 9.12 4.73
CA GLY A 110 -23.30 8.92 5.28
C GLY A 110 -24.45 9.27 4.32
N ALA A 111 -24.19 10.02 3.24
CA ALA A 111 -25.13 10.30 2.17
C ALA A 111 -25.09 9.24 1.02
N GLY A 112 -24.13 8.33 1.08
CA GLY A 112 -23.90 7.31 0.04
C GLY A 112 -23.03 7.81 -1.12
N GLU A 113 -22.44 9.01 -1.00
CA GLU A 113 -21.55 9.55 -2.02
C GLU A 113 -20.15 8.92 -1.90
N GLN A 114 -19.57 8.56 -3.02
CA GLN A 114 -18.26 7.92 -3.07
C GLN A 114 -17.14 8.91 -2.68
N VAL A 115 -16.34 8.54 -1.70
CA VAL A 115 -15.20 9.38 -1.23
C VAL A 115 -13.86 8.84 -1.68
N GLN A 116 -13.73 7.52 -1.76
CA GLN A 116 -12.52 6.84 -2.28
C GLN A 116 -12.89 5.49 -2.88
N SER A 117 -12.13 5.05 -3.87
CA SER A 117 -12.11 3.66 -4.32
C SER A 117 -10.69 3.17 -4.48
N GLY A 118 -10.53 1.86 -4.54
CA GLY A 118 -9.23 1.26 -4.81
C GLY A 118 -9.34 -0.21 -5.18
N LYS A 119 -8.17 -0.77 -5.46
CA LYS A 119 -8.03 -2.17 -5.82
C LYS A 119 -6.74 -2.71 -5.27
N SER A 120 -6.85 -3.82 -4.55
CA SER A 120 -5.70 -4.57 -4.04
C SER A 120 -5.58 -5.89 -4.79
N THR A 121 -4.35 -6.30 -5.13
CA THR A 121 -4.07 -7.63 -5.65
C THR A 121 -3.06 -8.30 -4.75
N VAL A 122 -3.42 -9.46 -4.22
CA VAL A 122 -2.54 -10.31 -3.44
C VAL A 122 -2.17 -11.57 -4.20
N LEU A 123 -0.98 -12.04 -3.96
CA LEU A 123 -0.42 -13.25 -4.53
C LEU A 123 -0.40 -14.34 -3.45
N VAL A 124 -0.93 -15.50 -3.78
CA VAL A 124 -0.89 -16.71 -2.95
C VAL A 124 -0.15 -17.78 -3.73
N VAL A 125 0.81 -18.43 -3.08
CA VAL A 125 1.48 -19.61 -3.63
C VAL A 125 0.60 -20.83 -3.33
N ASP A 126 0.21 -21.56 -4.36
CA ASP A 126 -0.57 -22.79 -4.21
C ASP A 126 0.39 -23.95 -3.86
N SER A 127 0.38 -24.38 -2.60
CA SER A 127 1.24 -25.44 -2.07
C SER A 127 0.85 -26.85 -2.54
N ALA A 128 -0.24 -27.01 -3.29
CA ALA A 128 -0.72 -28.30 -3.72
C ALA A 128 0.17 -29.03 -4.76
N GLU A 129 1.18 -28.36 -5.34
CA GLU A 129 2.08 -28.93 -6.35
C GLU A 129 3.51 -29.24 -5.86
N GLU A 130 3.82 -29.05 -4.57
CA GLU A 130 5.19 -29.29 -4.06
C GLU A 130 5.58 -30.76 -3.90
N GLU A 131 4.66 -31.74 -4.10
CA GLU A 131 4.99 -33.17 -3.97
C GLU A 131 5.56 -33.83 -5.23
N SER A 132 5.70 -33.14 -6.34
CA SER A 132 6.26 -33.74 -7.55
C SER A 132 7.30 -32.89 -8.27
N GLY A 133 8.54 -32.98 -7.84
CA GLY A 133 9.68 -32.54 -8.65
C GLY A 133 10.43 -31.34 -8.08
N GLY A 134 11.63 -31.62 -7.57
CA GLY A 134 12.58 -30.61 -7.09
C GLY A 134 12.88 -29.53 -8.14
N THR A 135 12.28 -28.39 -7.97
CA THR A 135 12.64 -27.17 -8.68
C THR A 135 12.64 -26.01 -7.70
N LYS A 136 13.72 -25.27 -7.74
CA LYS A 136 14.03 -24.06 -6.98
C LYS A 136 12.78 -23.25 -6.67
N SER A 137 12.60 -22.89 -5.39
CA SER A 137 11.67 -21.85 -4.94
C SER A 137 11.66 -20.69 -5.95
N PRO A 138 10.49 -20.15 -6.31
CA PRO A 138 10.46 -18.96 -7.13
C PRO A 138 11.07 -17.83 -6.29
N GLN A 139 12.33 -17.54 -6.49
CA GLN A 139 12.84 -16.22 -6.15
C GLN A 139 11.92 -15.23 -6.86
N PRO A 140 11.42 -14.17 -6.16
CA PRO A 140 10.79 -13.07 -6.86
C PRO A 140 11.72 -12.69 -8.01
N PRO A 141 11.21 -12.43 -9.21
CA PRO A 141 12.05 -12.24 -10.37
C PRO A 141 13.09 -11.19 -10.04
N ILE A 142 14.34 -11.65 -9.86
CA ILE A 142 15.50 -10.78 -9.89
C ILE A 142 15.46 -10.27 -11.33
N THR A 143 14.86 -9.12 -11.54
CA THR A 143 14.95 -8.43 -12.82
C THR A 143 16.45 -8.21 -13.00
N LYS A 144 16.99 -8.90 -14.00
CA LYS A 144 18.34 -8.65 -14.49
C LYS A 144 18.53 -7.14 -14.55
N GLU A 145 19.70 -6.71 -14.09
CA GLU A 145 20.24 -5.37 -14.29
C GLU A 145 19.61 -4.68 -15.51
N GLY A 146 18.61 -3.86 -15.24
CA GLY A 146 18.01 -2.96 -16.18
C GLY A 146 18.38 -1.57 -15.72
N ASP A 147 19.39 -1.04 -16.41
CA ASP A 147 19.73 0.36 -16.43
C ASP A 147 20.12 0.97 -15.08
N SER A 148 21.41 0.85 -14.75
CA SER A 148 22.10 1.73 -13.81
C SER A 148 22.11 3.16 -14.39
N GLY A 149 20.92 3.70 -14.64
CA GLY A 149 20.69 5.11 -14.88
C GLY A 149 21.19 5.86 -13.65
N ASN A 150 22.26 6.57 -13.87
CA ASN A 150 22.92 7.54 -13.02
C ASN A 150 22.01 8.02 -11.88
N GLY A 151 22.35 7.70 -10.60
CA GLY A 151 21.55 8.01 -9.40
C GLY A 151 21.27 9.48 -9.12
N GLY A 152 21.50 10.35 -10.11
CA GLY A 152 21.46 11.81 -9.95
C GLY A 152 20.08 12.45 -10.00
N ASP A 153 19.02 11.78 -10.47
CA ASP A 153 17.73 12.46 -10.70
C ASP A 153 16.47 11.66 -10.32
N ARG A 154 16.57 10.70 -9.41
CA ARG A 154 15.38 9.95 -8.93
C ARG A 154 14.38 10.87 -8.23
N TYR A 155 14.88 11.81 -7.46
CA TYR A 155 14.07 12.62 -6.56
C TYR A 155 13.45 13.86 -7.23
N GLY A 156 14.01 14.34 -8.31
CA GLY A 156 13.59 15.62 -8.86
C GLY A 156 13.51 16.71 -7.78
N SER A 157 12.40 17.43 -7.72
CA SER A 157 12.11 18.42 -6.67
C SER A 157 11.24 17.90 -5.53
N MET A 158 10.95 16.58 -5.48
CA MET A 158 10.08 16.00 -4.45
C MET A 158 10.79 15.87 -3.11
N PRO A 159 10.08 16.06 -1.98
CA PRO A 159 10.61 15.75 -0.65
C PRO A 159 11.07 14.30 -0.55
N ARG A 160 12.10 14.05 0.26
CA ARG A 160 12.56 12.68 0.56
C ARG A 160 11.94 12.20 1.86
N VAL A 161 11.46 10.97 1.87
CA VAL A 161 11.08 10.24 3.08
C VAL A 161 11.99 9.04 3.21
N SER A 162 12.82 9.03 4.23
CA SER A 162 13.74 7.93 4.54
C SER A 162 13.34 7.30 5.87
N ARG A 163 13.27 5.96 5.92
CA ARG A 163 12.83 5.20 7.10
C ARG A 163 13.60 3.90 7.22
N THR A 164 13.97 3.56 8.47
CA THR A 164 14.45 2.22 8.81
C THR A 164 13.26 1.32 9.14
N ILE A 165 13.25 0.12 8.60
CA ILE A 165 12.25 -0.91 8.90
C ILE A 165 12.58 -1.56 10.24
N SER A 166 11.86 -1.21 11.30
CA SER A 166 12.03 -1.75 12.64
C SER A 166 10.85 -2.65 13.05
N GLN A 167 11.08 -3.63 13.91
CA GLN A 167 10.02 -4.50 14.41
C GLN A 167 8.95 -3.73 15.17
N GLU A 168 9.36 -2.70 15.91
CA GLU A 168 8.42 -1.81 16.60
C GLU A 168 7.45 -1.15 15.62
N ARG A 169 7.96 -0.63 14.50
CA ARG A 169 7.14 -0.04 13.43
C ARG A 169 6.20 -1.06 12.79
N LEU A 170 6.68 -2.29 12.52
CA LEU A 170 5.84 -3.35 11.96
C LEU A 170 4.70 -3.72 12.90
N ASN A 171 4.99 -3.85 14.20
CA ASN A 171 3.99 -4.16 15.22
C ASN A 171 2.96 -3.03 15.35
N ALA A 172 3.40 -1.76 15.39
CA ALA A 172 2.52 -0.61 15.45
C ALA A 172 1.64 -0.52 14.20
N TYR A 173 2.21 -0.77 13.02
CA TYR A 173 1.46 -0.75 11.76
C TYR A 173 0.41 -1.87 11.68
N ALA A 174 0.74 -3.08 12.11
CA ALA A 174 -0.23 -4.19 12.16
C ALA A 174 -1.45 -3.84 13.02
N GLN A 175 -1.23 -3.19 14.18
CA GLN A 175 -2.31 -2.73 15.05
C GLN A 175 -3.13 -1.59 14.41
N ALA A 176 -2.46 -0.64 13.78
CA ALA A 176 -3.11 0.54 13.20
C ALA A 176 -3.88 0.23 11.91
N SER A 177 -3.43 -0.74 11.11
CA SER A 177 -4.03 -1.14 9.83
C SER A 177 -4.99 -2.32 9.93
N GLY A 178 -4.82 -3.20 10.94
CA GLY A 178 -5.52 -4.48 11.04
C GLY A 178 -4.85 -5.61 10.23
N ASP A 179 -3.69 -5.39 9.63
CA ASP A 179 -2.95 -6.43 8.89
C ASP A 179 -2.03 -7.21 9.84
N GLY A 180 -2.54 -8.31 10.39
CA GLY A 180 -1.82 -9.20 11.31
C GLY A 180 -1.08 -10.36 10.63
N ASN A 181 -0.71 -10.26 9.34
CA ASN A 181 -0.03 -11.34 8.64
C ASN A 181 1.30 -11.71 9.33
N PRO A 182 1.49 -12.97 9.74
CA PRO A 182 2.68 -13.40 10.49
C PRO A 182 3.99 -13.23 9.73
N LEU A 183 3.96 -13.07 8.42
CA LEU A 183 5.14 -12.75 7.60
C LEU A 183 5.88 -11.48 8.06
N HIS A 184 5.15 -10.57 8.71
CA HIS A 184 5.68 -9.29 9.19
C HIS A 184 6.00 -9.29 10.69
N LEU A 185 5.52 -10.29 11.45
CA LEU A 185 5.46 -10.25 12.90
C LEU A 185 6.17 -11.43 13.57
N ASP A 186 6.26 -12.57 12.88
CA ASP A 186 6.76 -13.84 13.41
C ASP A 186 8.00 -14.29 12.62
N ALA A 187 9.16 -14.26 13.28
CA ALA A 187 10.44 -14.58 12.66
C ALA A 187 10.55 -16.07 12.29
N GLU A 188 9.95 -16.98 13.06
CA GLU A 188 9.96 -18.41 12.78
C GLU A 188 9.08 -18.70 11.54
N PHE A 189 7.89 -18.10 11.49
CA PHE A 189 7.03 -18.19 10.32
C PHE A 189 7.74 -17.62 9.08
N ALA A 190 8.28 -16.41 9.16
CA ALA A 190 8.94 -15.73 8.05
C ALA A 190 10.15 -16.50 7.51
N ALA A 191 10.95 -17.15 8.40
CA ALA A 191 12.08 -17.98 8.03
C ALA A 191 11.69 -19.20 7.16
N ASN A 192 10.46 -19.70 7.30
CA ASN A 192 9.91 -20.82 6.54
C ASN A 192 9.17 -20.39 5.26
N THR A 193 9.24 -19.11 4.89
CA THR A 193 8.69 -18.58 3.64
C THR A 193 9.79 -18.38 2.59
N PRO A 194 9.45 -18.16 1.31
CA PRO A 194 10.44 -17.81 0.28
C PRO A 194 11.28 -16.56 0.58
N PHE A 195 10.84 -15.71 1.51
CA PHE A 195 11.60 -14.52 1.95
C PHE A 195 12.72 -14.86 2.93
N GLY A 196 12.59 -15.94 3.70
CA GLY A 196 13.59 -16.40 4.66
C GLY A 196 13.77 -15.50 5.90
N ALA A 197 13.07 -14.37 5.98
CA ALA A 197 13.13 -13.42 7.08
C ALA A 197 11.89 -12.51 7.10
N ILE A 198 11.71 -11.76 8.20
CA ILE A 198 10.65 -10.75 8.33
C ILE A 198 10.83 -9.66 7.27
N ILE A 199 9.72 -9.31 6.62
CA ILE A 199 9.63 -8.20 5.67
C ILE A 199 8.56 -7.19 6.12
N ALA A 200 8.64 -5.97 5.62
CA ALA A 200 7.66 -4.93 5.89
C ALA A 200 6.34 -5.20 5.16
N HIS A 201 5.23 -4.73 5.77
CA HIS A 201 3.94 -4.64 5.09
C HIS A 201 4.07 -3.78 3.83
N GLY A 202 3.54 -4.22 2.71
CA GLY A 202 3.57 -3.46 1.47
C GLY A 202 2.92 -2.07 1.62
N MET A 203 1.79 -2.00 2.29
CA MET A 203 1.08 -0.74 2.52
C MET A 203 1.81 0.20 3.49
N LEU A 204 2.64 -0.30 4.41
CA LEU A 204 3.52 0.53 5.22
C LEU A 204 4.56 1.25 4.35
N THR A 205 5.22 0.52 3.46
CA THR A 205 6.21 1.12 2.55
C THR A 205 5.55 2.05 1.52
N LEU A 206 4.32 1.75 1.10
CA LEU A 206 3.53 2.63 0.23
C LEU A 206 3.14 3.94 0.94
N ALA A 207 2.93 3.91 2.26
CA ALA A 207 2.61 5.10 3.05
C ALA A 207 3.71 6.17 2.99
N PHE A 208 4.98 5.80 2.79
CA PHE A 208 6.09 6.74 2.62
C PHE A 208 5.95 7.56 1.32
N ILE A 209 5.34 6.99 0.28
CA ILE A 209 4.95 7.76 -0.92
C ILE A 209 3.82 8.72 -0.57
N GLY A 210 2.83 8.29 0.23
CA GLY A 210 1.74 9.16 0.69
C GLY A 210 2.24 10.38 1.46
N GLU A 211 3.18 10.18 2.39
CA GLU A 211 3.84 11.26 3.14
C GLU A 211 4.54 12.24 2.20
N MET A 212 5.36 11.72 1.27
CA MET A 212 6.04 12.53 0.25
C MET A 212 5.05 13.36 -0.57
N MET A 213 3.96 12.76 -1.01
CA MET A 213 2.94 13.45 -1.81
C MET A 213 2.18 14.48 -0.98
N THR A 214 1.90 14.21 0.30
CA THR A 214 1.29 15.17 1.22
C THR A 214 2.22 16.36 1.46
N ALA A 215 3.52 16.11 1.68
CA ALA A 215 4.51 17.17 1.83
C ALA A 215 4.64 18.06 0.59
N ALA A 216 4.47 17.50 -0.60
CA ALA A 216 4.62 18.21 -1.86
C ALA A 216 3.35 18.96 -2.31
N LEU A 217 2.17 18.37 -2.08
CA LEU A 217 0.91 18.82 -2.68
C LEU A 217 -0.15 19.23 -1.64
N GLY A 218 0.07 18.92 -0.35
CA GLY A 218 -0.83 19.30 0.74
C GLY A 218 -2.27 18.86 0.51
N GLN A 219 -3.18 19.82 0.60
CA GLN A 219 -4.63 19.61 0.47
C GLN A 219 -5.01 18.94 -0.86
N ALA A 220 -4.36 19.31 -1.95
CA ALA A 220 -4.67 18.73 -3.27
C ALA A 220 -4.48 17.21 -3.30
N TRP A 221 -3.45 16.70 -2.61
CA TRP A 221 -3.25 15.27 -2.44
C TRP A 221 -4.32 14.62 -1.56
N LEU A 222 -4.65 15.24 -0.44
CA LEU A 222 -5.63 14.70 0.50
C LEU A 222 -7.05 14.61 -0.10
N GLU A 223 -7.39 15.53 -1.00
CA GLU A 223 -8.73 15.60 -1.61
C GLU A 223 -8.86 14.86 -2.94
N THR A 224 -7.77 14.72 -3.70
CA THR A 224 -7.85 14.25 -5.09
C THR A 224 -6.73 13.32 -5.49
N GLY A 225 -5.93 12.86 -4.51
CA GLY A 225 -4.80 11.98 -4.76
C GLY A 225 -5.23 10.63 -5.32
N ALA A 226 -4.54 10.19 -6.37
CA ALA A 226 -4.66 8.84 -6.89
C ALA A 226 -3.26 8.23 -7.05
N ILE A 227 -3.16 6.93 -6.81
CA ILE A 227 -1.91 6.18 -6.95
C ILE A 227 -2.18 4.82 -7.56
N ALA A 228 -1.27 4.36 -8.42
CA ALA A 228 -1.20 2.99 -8.89
C ALA A 228 0.23 2.47 -8.67
N ALA A 229 0.40 1.52 -7.78
CA ALA A 229 1.69 1.04 -7.32
C ALA A 229 1.83 -0.48 -7.48
N ARG A 230 3.02 -0.90 -7.91
CA ARG A 230 3.43 -2.31 -8.00
C ARG A 230 4.52 -2.58 -6.98
N PHE A 231 4.34 -3.63 -6.18
CA PHE A 231 5.34 -4.12 -5.24
C PHE A 231 6.28 -5.07 -6.01
N LYS A 232 7.57 -4.71 -6.10
CA LYS A 232 8.59 -5.42 -6.87
C LYS A 232 9.61 -6.13 -6.01
N GLY A 233 9.78 -5.68 -4.78
CA GLY A 233 10.73 -6.23 -3.83
C GLY A 233 10.24 -6.10 -2.40
N ALA A 234 10.86 -6.82 -1.50
CA ALA A 234 10.61 -6.77 -0.08
C ALA A 234 11.59 -5.81 0.60
N ALA A 235 11.10 -5.02 1.56
CA ALA A 235 11.94 -4.34 2.52
C ALA A 235 12.10 -5.26 3.74
N TYR A 236 13.31 -5.65 4.04
CA TYR A 236 13.59 -6.53 5.18
C TYR A 236 13.72 -5.75 6.48
N LEU A 237 13.55 -6.46 7.59
CA LEU A 237 13.82 -5.91 8.91
C LEU A 237 15.26 -5.40 9.00
N GLY A 238 15.44 -4.13 9.37
CA GLY A 238 16.72 -3.44 9.41
C GLY A 238 17.09 -2.67 8.14
N ASP A 239 16.37 -2.84 7.05
CA ASP A 239 16.62 -2.07 5.82
C ASP A 239 16.30 -0.58 6.02
N ASP A 240 17.14 0.27 5.45
CA ASP A 240 16.79 1.65 5.18
C ASP A 240 16.13 1.74 3.80
N VAL A 241 15.01 2.43 3.73
CA VAL A 241 14.26 2.63 2.49
C VAL A 241 13.94 4.10 2.28
N GLU A 242 13.88 4.51 1.01
CA GLU A 242 13.58 5.90 0.65
C GLU A 242 12.49 5.97 -0.40
N SER A 243 11.54 6.91 -0.19
CA SER A 243 10.59 7.27 -1.26
C SER A 243 11.25 8.22 -2.26
N TRP A 244 10.82 8.11 -3.50
CA TRP A 244 11.23 9.02 -4.58
C TRP A 244 10.04 9.39 -5.44
N GLY A 245 10.12 10.59 -6.06
CA GLY A 245 9.09 11.06 -6.97
C GLY A 245 9.66 12.04 -7.98
N ARG A 246 9.16 11.96 -9.23
CA ARG A 246 9.51 12.86 -10.31
C ARG A 246 8.25 13.24 -11.07
N LYS A 247 8.03 14.55 -11.25
CA LYS A 247 6.94 15.06 -12.08
C LYS A 247 7.11 14.59 -13.52
N THR A 248 6.07 14.03 -14.10
CA THR A 248 6.06 13.49 -15.47
C THR A 248 5.09 14.22 -16.37
N GLY A 249 4.08 14.86 -15.80
CA GLY A 249 3.09 15.63 -16.53
C GLY A 249 2.45 16.71 -15.67
N ASP A 250 1.94 17.73 -16.33
CA ASP A 250 1.13 18.80 -15.76
C ASP A 250 0.21 19.32 -16.84
N ASN A 251 -1.07 19.23 -16.59
CA ASN A 251 -2.10 19.81 -17.43
C ASN A 251 -3.03 20.67 -16.57
N ASP A 252 -3.95 21.39 -17.20
CA ASP A 252 -4.83 22.33 -16.51
C ASP A 252 -5.67 21.71 -15.38
N SER A 253 -5.79 20.39 -15.34
CA SER A 253 -6.63 19.69 -14.36
C SER A 253 -5.86 18.84 -13.37
N ARG A 254 -4.74 18.22 -13.78
CA ARG A 254 -3.99 17.27 -12.93
C ARG A 254 -2.48 17.37 -13.13
N VAL A 255 -1.74 17.14 -12.05
CA VAL A 255 -0.30 16.91 -12.07
C VAL A 255 -0.02 15.41 -11.94
N GLU A 256 0.98 14.93 -12.65
CA GLU A 256 1.35 13.52 -12.73
C GLU A 256 2.79 13.31 -12.29
N TYR A 257 3.01 12.24 -11.56
CA TYR A 257 4.32 11.85 -11.02
C TYR A 257 4.59 10.37 -11.27
N SER A 258 5.84 10.04 -11.60
CA SER A 258 6.40 8.72 -11.37
C SER A 258 6.89 8.66 -9.94
N VAL A 259 6.53 7.62 -9.19
CA VAL A 259 6.83 7.50 -7.76
C VAL A 259 7.32 6.10 -7.43
N GLY A 260 8.03 5.96 -6.32
CA GLY A 260 8.45 4.67 -5.85
C GLY A 260 9.11 4.70 -4.47
N VAL A 261 9.49 3.51 -4.02
CA VAL A 261 10.33 3.29 -2.84
C VAL A 261 11.48 2.38 -3.27
N TRP A 262 12.66 2.67 -2.82
CA TRP A 262 13.86 1.88 -3.10
C TRP A 262 14.68 1.64 -1.84
N ASN A 263 15.55 0.64 -1.89
CA ASN A 263 16.55 0.40 -0.87
C ASN A 263 17.88 1.00 -1.37
N PRO A 264 18.41 2.06 -0.77
CA PRO A 264 19.63 2.73 -1.23
C PRO A 264 20.88 1.84 -1.10
N ALA A 265 20.92 0.91 -0.15
CA ALA A 265 22.06 0.03 0.05
C ALA A 265 22.19 -1.02 -1.08
N SER A 266 21.09 -1.57 -1.55
CA SER A 266 21.07 -2.57 -2.66
C SER A 266 20.83 -1.95 -4.03
N GLY A 267 20.32 -0.70 -4.10
CA GLY A 267 19.87 -0.06 -5.33
C GLY A 267 18.55 -0.62 -5.88
N GLN A 268 17.89 -1.53 -5.15
CA GLN A 268 16.67 -2.20 -5.61
C GLN A 268 15.46 -1.31 -5.46
N ASP A 269 14.64 -1.23 -6.52
CA ASP A 269 13.27 -0.68 -6.42
C ASP A 269 12.36 -1.68 -5.73
N LEU A 270 11.75 -1.26 -4.62
CA LEU A 270 10.79 -2.05 -3.84
C LEU A 270 9.36 -1.79 -4.31
N ILE A 271 9.06 -0.53 -4.64
CA ILE A 271 7.79 -0.08 -5.20
C ILE A 271 8.07 0.82 -6.39
N THR A 272 7.30 0.66 -7.45
CA THR A 272 7.25 1.61 -8.58
C THR A 272 5.80 1.87 -8.95
N GLY A 273 5.50 3.11 -9.36
CA GLY A 273 4.13 3.47 -9.70
C GLY A 273 4.00 4.87 -10.26
N SER A 274 2.76 5.29 -10.36
CA SER A 274 2.37 6.65 -10.72
C SER A 274 1.45 7.23 -9.65
N ALA A 275 1.54 8.53 -9.45
CA ALA A 275 0.64 9.27 -8.58
C ALA A 275 0.13 10.52 -9.31
N THR A 276 -1.11 10.89 -9.06
CA THR A 276 -1.73 12.09 -9.62
C THR A 276 -2.53 12.83 -8.56
N ALA A 277 -2.65 14.14 -8.70
CA ALA A 277 -3.59 14.95 -7.92
C ALA A 277 -4.11 16.10 -8.79
N ARG A 278 -5.14 16.80 -8.33
CA ARG A 278 -5.61 18.02 -9.00
C ARG A 278 -4.49 19.07 -9.03
N SER A 279 -4.38 19.79 -10.15
CA SER A 279 -3.44 20.91 -10.25
C SER A 279 -3.83 22.03 -9.29
N ALA A 280 -2.84 22.62 -8.62
CA ALA A 280 -3.04 23.79 -7.75
C ALA A 280 -3.39 25.08 -8.53
N LEU A 281 -3.34 25.02 -9.85
CA LEU A 281 -3.62 26.16 -10.75
C LEU A 281 -5.07 26.17 -11.28
N ALA A 282 -5.93 25.26 -10.81
CA ALA A 282 -7.33 25.17 -11.24
C ALA A 282 -8.29 25.87 -10.24
#